data_0038bbbf5001dfe52bc8022f082fbb15
#
_entry.id   0038bbbf5001dfe52bc8022f082fbb15
#
_cell.length_a   1.000
_cell.length_b   1.000
_cell.length_c   1.000
_cell.angle_alpha   90.00
_cell.angle_beta   90.00
_cell.angle_gamma   90.00
#
_symmetry.space_group_name_H-M   'P 1'
#
loop_
_entity.id
_entity.type
_entity.pdbx_description
1 polymer ?
#
loop_
_entity_poly.entity_id
_entity_poly.type
_entity_poly.pdbx_seq_one_letter_code
_entity_poly.pdbx_strand_id
1 'polypeptide(L)'
;MAEQAQAQPIVVVAGASGEAGHAIAEALEAAGMRVAALGTSADRLADVVATARYVCDLTDPSAVSAIAEQIRSELGPVDGLIHLVGGWRAGQSDEDFEWLERHILTTLRNSTRAFRPDLTASSAGRLAIVSSTSVDRPTWGNANYATVKSAAETWLGSVASGWKKDGTAAAVTFVVTSLGEGGTPPQVLAERIAALWDTPAAELNGSRILLTS
;
A
#
# COMPACT_ATOMS: atom_id res chain seq x y z
N MET A 1 37.30 -5.81 -7.21
CA MET A 1 36.27 -5.71 -6.15
C MET A 1 34.98 -6.17 -6.80
N ALA A 2 34.43 -7.30 -6.35
CA ALA A 2 33.15 -7.76 -6.87
C ALA A 2 32.09 -6.77 -6.40
N GLU A 3 31.39 -6.13 -7.34
CA GLU A 3 30.16 -5.37 -7.12
C GLU A 3 29.18 -6.36 -6.47
N GLN A 4 28.90 -6.16 -5.19
CA GLN A 4 27.85 -6.93 -4.52
C GLN A 4 26.56 -6.57 -5.24
N ALA A 5 26.00 -7.47 -6.03
CA ALA A 5 24.68 -7.34 -6.61
C ALA A 5 23.72 -7.00 -5.47
N GLN A 6 23.24 -5.78 -5.43
CA GLN A 6 22.28 -5.33 -4.43
C GLN A 6 21.05 -6.23 -4.56
N ALA A 7 20.65 -6.89 -3.49
CA ALA A 7 19.49 -7.77 -3.54
C ALA A 7 18.26 -6.96 -4.02
N GLN A 8 17.51 -7.52 -4.96
CA GLN A 8 16.31 -6.87 -5.50
C GLN A 8 15.29 -6.68 -4.37
N PRO A 9 14.77 -5.46 -4.18
CA PRO A 9 13.76 -5.21 -3.15
C PRO A 9 12.52 -6.11 -3.33
N ILE A 10 11.99 -6.61 -2.23
CA ILE A 10 10.74 -7.40 -2.20
C ILE A 10 9.61 -6.49 -1.79
N VAL A 11 8.61 -6.34 -2.66
CA VAL A 11 7.49 -5.42 -2.46
C VAL A 11 6.17 -6.20 -2.45
N VAL A 12 5.44 -6.08 -1.34
CA VAL A 12 4.08 -6.59 -1.21
C VAL A 12 3.10 -5.57 -1.78
N VAL A 13 2.28 -5.99 -2.74
CA VAL A 13 1.17 -5.18 -3.29
C VAL A 13 -0.15 -5.77 -2.80
N ALA A 14 -0.73 -5.17 -1.77
CA ALA A 14 -2.02 -5.55 -1.21
C ALA A 14 -3.16 -4.90 -2.01
N GLY A 15 -4.08 -5.70 -2.53
CA GLY A 15 -5.10 -5.26 -3.50
C GLY A 15 -4.61 -5.31 -4.95
N ALA A 16 -3.65 -6.19 -5.24
CA ALA A 16 -3.00 -6.32 -6.54
C ALA A 16 -3.95 -6.65 -7.71
N SER A 17 -5.10 -7.28 -7.44
CA SER A 17 -6.08 -7.66 -8.46
C SER A 17 -6.98 -6.51 -8.97
N GLY A 18 -6.81 -5.29 -8.47
CA GLY A 18 -7.47 -4.10 -8.99
C GLY A 18 -6.65 -3.46 -10.13
N GLU A 19 -7.27 -2.57 -10.92
CA GLU A 19 -6.61 -1.90 -12.05
C GLU A 19 -5.30 -1.20 -11.63
N ALA A 20 -5.32 -0.43 -10.55
CA ALA A 20 -4.11 0.19 -10.01
C ALA A 20 -3.09 -0.83 -9.50
N GLY A 21 -3.57 -1.95 -8.93
CA GLY A 21 -2.71 -3.03 -8.46
C GLY A 21 -1.93 -3.69 -9.59
N HIS A 22 -2.58 -3.95 -10.72
CA HIS A 22 -1.92 -4.47 -11.93
C HIS A 22 -0.84 -3.52 -12.44
N ALA A 23 -1.19 -2.23 -12.62
CA ALA A 23 -0.24 -1.23 -13.11
C ALA A 23 0.97 -1.06 -12.18
N ILE A 24 0.74 -1.07 -10.87
CA ILE A 24 1.82 -0.94 -9.87
C ILE A 24 2.70 -2.19 -9.86
N ALA A 25 2.11 -3.38 -9.88
CA ALA A 25 2.88 -4.62 -9.90
C ALA A 25 3.79 -4.69 -11.14
N GLU A 26 3.26 -4.35 -12.32
CA GLU A 26 4.01 -4.30 -13.57
C GLU A 26 5.16 -3.28 -13.51
N ALA A 27 4.91 -2.07 -13.01
CA ALA A 27 5.91 -1.02 -12.89
C ALA A 27 7.05 -1.39 -11.92
N LEU A 28 6.73 -2.03 -10.79
CA LEU A 28 7.71 -2.50 -9.81
C LEU A 28 8.58 -3.62 -10.37
N GLU A 29 7.99 -4.62 -11.05
CA GLU A 29 8.75 -5.70 -11.72
C GLU A 29 9.63 -5.13 -12.84
N ALA A 30 9.12 -4.19 -13.64
CA ALA A 30 9.89 -3.51 -14.67
C ALA A 30 11.07 -2.69 -14.10
N ALA A 31 10.93 -2.16 -12.88
CA ALA A 31 12.00 -1.49 -12.15
C ALA A 31 12.99 -2.47 -11.46
N GLY A 32 12.85 -3.79 -11.69
CA GLY A 32 13.75 -4.81 -11.17
C GLY A 32 13.47 -5.23 -9.72
N MET A 33 12.29 -4.92 -9.18
CA MET A 33 11.87 -5.37 -7.86
C MET A 33 11.12 -6.70 -7.96
N ARG A 34 11.05 -7.45 -6.87
CA ARG A 34 10.29 -8.70 -6.78
C ARG A 34 8.95 -8.43 -6.13
N VAL A 35 7.86 -8.68 -6.85
CA VAL A 35 6.50 -8.40 -6.37
C VAL A 35 5.84 -9.63 -5.76
N ALA A 36 5.36 -9.49 -4.51
CA ALA A 36 4.43 -10.39 -3.86
C ALA A 36 3.00 -9.81 -3.97
N ALA A 37 2.22 -10.29 -4.93
CA ALA A 37 0.86 -9.81 -5.16
C ALA A 37 -0.13 -10.45 -4.18
N LEU A 38 -0.84 -9.64 -3.38
CA LEU A 38 -1.89 -10.09 -2.45
C LEU A 38 -3.29 -9.69 -2.95
N GLY A 39 -4.21 -10.63 -2.88
CA GLY A 39 -5.64 -10.41 -3.17
C GLY A 39 -6.51 -11.49 -2.54
N THR A 40 -7.82 -11.40 -2.70
CA THR A 40 -8.79 -12.34 -2.11
C THR A 40 -9.22 -13.46 -3.06
N SER A 41 -8.78 -13.45 -4.33
CA SER A 41 -9.17 -14.43 -5.36
C SER A 41 -7.97 -14.82 -6.19
N ALA A 42 -7.69 -16.13 -6.29
CA ALA A 42 -6.63 -16.66 -7.12
C ALA A 42 -6.85 -16.34 -8.61
N ASP A 43 -8.09 -16.46 -9.08
CA ASP A 43 -8.44 -16.18 -10.48
C ASP A 43 -8.16 -14.73 -10.86
N ARG A 44 -8.50 -13.78 -9.96
CA ARG A 44 -8.24 -12.36 -10.20
C ARG A 44 -6.77 -11.97 -10.08
N LEU A 45 -5.97 -12.79 -9.42
CA LEU A 45 -4.51 -12.60 -9.32
C LEU A 45 -3.76 -13.26 -10.48
N ALA A 46 -4.37 -14.19 -11.23
CA ALA A 46 -3.69 -14.99 -12.25
C ALA A 46 -2.96 -14.13 -13.29
N ASP A 47 -3.57 -13.03 -13.71
CA ASP A 47 -3.05 -12.13 -14.75
C ASP A 47 -2.18 -10.98 -14.20
N VAL A 48 -2.00 -10.89 -12.88
CA VAL A 48 -1.10 -9.87 -12.29
C VAL A 48 0.35 -10.22 -12.60
N VAL A 49 1.12 -9.31 -13.15
CA VAL A 49 2.56 -9.48 -13.33
C VAL A 49 3.23 -9.42 -11.97
N ALA A 50 3.70 -10.55 -11.46
CA ALA A 50 4.30 -10.63 -10.13
C ALA A 50 5.21 -11.85 -9.98
N THR A 51 6.26 -11.73 -9.16
CA THR A 51 7.16 -12.84 -8.78
C THR A 51 6.39 -13.96 -8.08
N ALA A 52 5.46 -13.62 -7.19
CA ALA A 52 4.59 -14.58 -6.50
C ALA A 52 3.20 -13.99 -6.22
N ARG A 53 2.20 -14.86 -6.09
CA ARG A 53 0.80 -14.47 -5.87
C ARG A 53 0.24 -15.21 -4.68
N TYR A 54 -0.44 -14.49 -3.79
CA TYR A 54 -0.96 -15.03 -2.54
C TYR A 54 -2.41 -14.64 -2.33
N VAL A 55 -3.23 -15.60 -1.93
CA VAL A 55 -4.62 -15.34 -1.55
C VAL A 55 -4.69 -15.13 -0.04
N CYS A 56 -5.19 -13.97 0.38
CA CYS A 56 -5.31 -13.62 1.79
C CYS A 56 -6.49 -12.67 2.03
N ASP A 57 -7.29 -12.96 3.04
CA ASP A 57 -8.25 -12.00 3.59
C ASP A 57 -7.52 -11.10 4.60
N LEU A 58 -7.25 -9.87 4.20
CA LEU A 58 -6.55 -8.90 5.04
C LEU A 58 -7.38 -8.38 6.22
N THR A 59 -8.66 -8.74 6.30
CA THR A 59 -9.49 -8.45 7.49
C THR A 59 -9.23 -9.42 8.64
N ASP A 60 -8.64 -10.60 8.36
CA ASP A 60 -8.23 -11.57 9.36
C ASP A 60 -6.76 -11.39 9.76
N PRO A 61 -6.47 -10.92 10.99
CA PRO A 61 -5.10 -10.68 11.42
C PRO A 61 -4.25 -11.97 11.48
N SER A 62 -4.86 -13.13 11.71
CA SER A 62 -4.16 -14.41 11.75
C SER A 62 -3.73 -14.85 10.36
N ALA A 63 -4.62 -14.70 9.36
CA ALA A 63 -4.30 -14.96 7.97
C ALA A 63 -3.19 -14.03 7.47
N VAL A 64 -3.23 -12.75 7.85
CA VAL A 64 -2.20 -11.77 7.46
C VAL A 64 -0.84 -12.11 8.09
N SER A 65 -0.81 -12.56 9.34
CA SER A 65 0.43 -13.00 9.99
C SER A 65 1.02 -14.23 9.30
N ALA A 66 0.18 -15.23 9.00
CA ALA A 66 0.61 -16.45 8.32
C ALA A 66 1.17 -16.17 6.92
N ILE A 67 0.48 -15.32 6.13
CA ILE A 67 0.96 -14.99 4.79
C ILE A 67 2.25 -14.17 4.81
N ALA A 68 2.45 -13.30 5.80
CA ALA A 68 3.69 -12.58 5.97
C ALA A 68 4.88 -13.51 6.27
N GLU A 69 4.66 -14.54 7.09
CA GLU A 69 5.67 -15.58 7.36
C GLU A 69 5.98 -16.41 6.10
N GLN A 70 4.95 -16.77 5.35
CA GLN A 70 5.11 -17.48 4.08
C GLN A 70 5.93 -16.68 3.07
N ILE A 71 5.63 -15.39 2.88
CA ILE A 71 6.37 -14.49 1.98
C ILE A 71 7.84 -14.39 2.42
N ARG A 72 8.11 -14.23 3.71
CA ARG A 72 9.50 -14.21 4.22
C ARG A 72 10.25 -15.51 3.93
N SER A 73 9.58 -16.65 4.09
CA SER A 73 10.17 -17.95 3.84
C SER A 73 10.47 -18.19 2.36
N GLU A 74 9.59 -17.75 1.46
CA GLU A 74 9.69 -18.04 0.03
C GLU A 74 10.52 -16.98 -0.72
N LEU A 75 10.39 -15.71 -0.36
CA LEU A 75 11.00 -14.60 -1.08
C LEU A 75 12.12 -13.93 -0.27
N GLY A 76 11.97 -13.85 1.04
CA GLY A 76 12.86 -13.11 1.93
C GLY A 76 12.15 -11.96 2.66
N PRO A 77 12.91 -11.15 3.44
CA PRO A 77 12.35 -10.01 4.16
C PRO A 77 11.79 -8.96 3.19
N VAL A 78 10.69 -8.33 3.59
CA VAL A 78 9.94 -7.38 2.76
C VAL A 78 10.50 -5.97 2.90
N ASP A 79 10.82 -5.35 1.76
CA ASP A 79 11.32 -3.96 1.68
C ASP A 79 10.20 -2.94 1.38
N GLY A 80 9.06 -3.39 0.85
CA GLY A 80 7.95 -2.51 0.49
C GLY A 80 6.57 -3.10 0.80
N LEU A 81 5.65 -2.25 1.27
CA LEU A 81 4.22 -2.56 1.37
C LEU A 81 3.42 -1.46 0.69
N ILE A 82 2.82 -1.77 -0.44
CA ILE A 82 1.90 -0.90 -1.16
C ILE A 82 0.47 -1.37 -0.87
N HIS A 83 -0.25 -0.60 -0.04
CA HIS A 83 -1.58 -0.98 0.41
C HIS A 83 -2.66 -0.22 -0.38
N LEU A 84 -3.30 -0.94 -1.30
CA LEU A 84 -4.33 -0.42 -2.22
C LEU A 84 -5.73 -0.90 -1.85
N VAL A 85 -5.84 -1.73 -0.81
CA VAL A 85 -7.15 -2.27 -0.39
C VAL A 85 -8.03 -1.16 0.13
N GLY A 86 -9.26 -1.16 -0.35
CA GLY A 86 -10.24 -0.16 0.00
C GLY A 86 -11.43 -0.22 -0.94
N GLY A 87 -12.03 0.90 -1.15
CA GLY A 87 -13.19 1.10 -2.01
C GLY A 87 -13.90 2.38 -1.62
N TRP A 88 -14.95 2.68 -2.33
CA TRP A 88 -15.79 3.83 -2.06
C TRP A 88 -17.25 3.39 -1.87
N ARG A 89 -17.88 3.91 -0.83
CA ARG A 89 -19.32 3.86 -0.61
C ARG A 89 -19.81 5.23 -0.21
N ALA A 90 -20.88 5.67 -0.87
CA ALA A 90 -21.61 6.84 -0.46
C ALA A 90 -22.56 6.47 0.70
N GLY A 91 -22.91 7.45 1.51
CA GLY A 91 -23.93 7.30 2.53
C GLY A 91 -23.42 7.53 3.96
N GLN A 92 -24.36 7.46 4.90
CA GLN A 92 -24.12 7.70 6.31
C GLN A 92 -24.65 6.54 7.17
N SER A 93 -25.05 5.40 6.56
CA SER A 93 -25.51 4.23 7.31
C SER A 93 -24.38 3.60 8.11
N ASP A 94 -24.72 2.93 9.21
CA ASP A 94 -23.78 2.17 10.02
C ASP A 94 -23.16 1.02 9.20
N GLU A 95 -23.95 0.39 8.32
CA GLU A 95 -23.47 -0.68 7.43
C GLU A 95 -22.37 -0.18 6.48
N ASP A 96 -22.54 1.01 5.89
CA ASP A 96 -21.53 1.60 5.01
C ASP A 96 -20.27 1.98 5.79
N PHE A 97 -20.43 2.51 7.01
CA PHE A 97 -19.30 2.82 7.88
C PHE A 97 -18.49 1.58 8.24
N GLU A 98 -19.17 0.52 8.72
CA GLU A 98 -18.54 -0.75 9.08
C GLU A 98 -17.81 -1.39 7.89
N TRP A 99 -18.43 -1.33 6.69
CA TRP A 99 -17.79 -1.84 5.49
C TRP A 99 -16.51 -1.05 5.14
N LEU A 100 -16.58 0.28 5.17
CA LEU A 100 -15.42 1.15 4.88
C LEU A 100 -14.32 0.97 5.91
N GLU A 101 -14.66 0.95 7.20
CA GLU A 101 -13.71 0.73 8.29
C GLU A 101 -13.00 -0.61 8.12
N ARG A 102 -13.74 -1.67 7.83
CA ARG A 102 -13.21 -3.02 7.64
C ARG A 102 -12.25 -3.08 6.45
N HIS A 103 -12.64 -2.53 5.30
CA HIS A 103 -11.86 -2.66 4.06
C HIS A 103 -10.73 -1.65 3.92
N ILE A 104 -10.78 -0.50 4.58
CA ILE A 104 -9.76 0.54 4.49
C ILE A 104 -8.85 0.51 5.72
N LEU A 105 -9.42 0.64 6.91
CA LEU A 105 -8.61 0.83 8.12
C LEU A 105 -8.14 -0.50 8.72
N THR A 106 -9.03 -1.47 8.89
CA THR A 106 -8.69 -2.77 9.49
C THR A 106 -7.66 -3.52 8.65
N THR A 107 -7.84 -3.58 7.32
CA THR A 107 -6.88 -4.22 6.43
C THR A 107 -5.52 -3.53 6.46
N LEU A 108 -5.49 -2.19 6.47
CA LEU A 108 -4.24 -1.41 6.59
C LEU A 108 -3.52 -1.70 7.92
N ARG A 109 -4.25 -1.70 9.03
CA ARG A 109 -3.68 -1.98 10.36
C ARG A 109 -3.09 -3.38 10.43
N ASN A 110 -3.80 -4.38 9.95
CA ASN A 110 -3.35 -5.77 9.96
C ASN A 110 -2.09 -5.94 9.11
N SER A 111 -2.12 -5.46 7.85
CA SER A 111 -0.97 -5.51 6.94
C SER A 111 0.25 -4.77 7.50
N THR A 112 0.05 -3.55 7.98
CA THR A 112 1.14 -2.76 8.57
C THR A 112 1.78 -3.48 9.76
N ARG A 113 0.99 -4.04 10.66
CA ARG A 113 1.51 -4.76 11.85
C ARG A 113 2.33 -5.99 11.47
N ALA A 114 1.91 -6.73 10.46
CA ALA A 114 2.59 -7.94 10.01
C ALA A 114 3.91 -7.66 9.28
N PHE A 115 3.97 -6.61 8.45
CA PHE A 115 5.13 -6.29 7.62
C PHE A 115 6.05 -5.21 8.21
N ARG A 116 5.59 -4.40 9.19
CA ARG A 116 6.40 -3.33 9.79
C ARG A 116 7.77 -3.77 10.32
N PRO A 117 7.93 -4.95 10.94
CA PRO A 117 9.24 -5.39 11.39
C PRO A 117 10.26 -5.47 10.24
N ASP A 118 9.88 -6.02 9.09
CA ASP A 118 10.75 -6.12 7.91
C ASP A 118 11.07 -4.74 7.35
N LEU A 119 10.04 -3.91 7.16
CA LEU A 119 10.20 -2.54 6.65
C LEU A 119 11.11 -1.69 7.55
N THR A 120 11.06 -1.91 8.86
CA THR A 120 11.93 -1.21 9.82
C THR A 120 13.37 -1.70 9.75
N ALA A 121 13.57 -3.00 9.51
CA ALA A 121 14.90 -3.60 9.39
C ALA A 121 15.54 -3.36 8.01
N SER A 122 14.74 -3.06 7.00
CA SER A 122 15.22 -2.78 5.65
C SER A 122 16.01 -1.48 5.58
N SER A 123 17.08 -1.47 4.78
CA SER A 123 17.81 -0.25 4.44
C SER A 123 17.05 0.69 3.49
N ALA A 124 15.93 0.22 2.93
CA ALA A 124 15.12 0.94 1.96
C ALA A 124 13.61 0.69 2.15
N GLY A 125 13.15 0.62 3.40
CA GLY A 125 11.76 0.31 3.73
C GLY A 125 10.78 1.34 3.19
N ARG A 126 9.70 0.91 2.50
CA ARG A 126 8.65 1.77 1.95
C ARG A 126 7.26 1.25 2.30
N LEU A 127 6.43 2.13 2.84
CA LEU A 127 5.00 1.90 3.05
C LEU A 127 4.22 2.98 2.32
N ALA A 128 3.31 2.61 1.43
CA ALA A 128 2.47 3.58 0.74
C ALA A 128 0.99 3.19 0.80
N ILE A 129 0.14 4.20 0.92
CA ILE A 129 -1.33 4.08 0.78
C ILE A 129 -1.84 5.09 -0.25
N VAL A 130 -3.05 4.82 -0.75
CA VAL A 130 -3.81 5.79 -1.54
C VAL A 130 -4.92 6.36 -0.67
N SER A 131 -4.97 7.69 -0.57
CA SER A 131 -6.03 8.45 0.10
C SER A 131 -6.80 9.30 -0.90
N SER A 132 -7.68 10.16 -0.39
CA SER A 132 -8.60 10.96 -1.21
C SER A 132 -8.60 12.42 -0.82
N THR A 133 -8.82 13.30 -1.81
CA THR A 133 -9.11 14.73 -1.58
C THR A 133 -10.36 14.96 -0.73
N SER A 134 -11.21 13.92 -0.55
CA SER A 134 -12.35 13.95 0.38
C SER A 134 -11.94 14.18 1.84
N VAL A 135 -10.69 13.86 2.20
CA VAL A 135 -10.14 14.16 3.54
C VAL A 135 -9.99 15.66 3.74
N ASP A 136 -9.57 16.40 2.71
CA ASP A 136 -9.34 17.84 2.77
C ASP A 136 -10.66 18.64 2.66
N ARG A 137 -11.64 18.09 1.97
CA ARG A 137 -12.95 18.71 1.70
C ARG A 137 -14.09 17.74 1.95
N PRO A 138 -14.31 17.33 3.22
CA PRO A 138 -15.38 16.40 3.56
C PRO A 138 -16.75 17.05 3.31
N THR A 139 -17.69 16.25 2.83
CA THR A 139 -19.09 16.63 2.70
C THR A 139 -19.97 15.67 3.47
N TRP A 140 -21.21 16.07 3.80
CA TRP A 140 -22.13 15.17 4.50
C TRP A 140 -22.37 13.86 3.73
N GLY A 141 -22.47 13.95 2.39
CA GLY A 141 -22.72 12.79 1.53
C GLY A 141 -21.58 11.76 1.50
N ASN A 142 -20.35 12.13 1.90
CA ASN A 142 -19.21 11.23 1.97
C ASN A 142 -18.58 11.17 3.39
N ALA A 143 -19.35 11.52 4.43
CA ALA A 143 -18.84 11.65 5.78
C ALA A 143 -18.15 10.36 6.28
N ASN A 144 -18.78 9.19 6.09
CA ASN A 144 -18.21 7.90 6.48
C ASN A 144 -16.88 7.64 5.78
N TYR A 145 -16.84 7.83 4.47
CA TYR A 145 -15.63 7.62 3.66
C TYR A 145 -14.49 8.55 4.08
N ALA A 146 -14.77 9.86 4.17
CA ALA A 146 -13.78 10.85 4.58
C ALA A 146 -13.23 10.57 5.98
N THR A 147 -14.10 10.18 6.92
CA THR A 147 -13.73 9.81 8.29
C THR A 147 -12.75 8.63 8.31
N VAL A 148 -13.09 7.55 7.60
CA VAL A 148 -12.25 6.34 7.59
C VAL A 148 -10.93 6.60 6.84
N LYS A 149 -10.94 7.38 5.76
CA LYS A 149 -9.69 7.79 5.07
C LYS A 149 -8.80 8.68 5.96
N SER A 150 -9.39 9.60 6.72
CA SER A 150 -8.65 10.39 7.71
C SER A 150 -8.02 9.52 8.79
N ALA A 151 -8.74 8.50 9.27
CA ALA A 151 -8.20 7.55 10.23
C ALA A 151 -7.03 6.75 9.65
N ALA A 152 -7.12 6.33 8.38
CA ALA A 152 -6.03 5.64 7.68
C ALA A 152 -4.80 6.54 7.51
N GLU A 153 -4.96 7.82 7.15
CA GLU A 153 -3.86 8.79 7.09
C GLU A 153 -3.23 9.01 8.48
N THR A 154 -4.04 9.10 9.53
CA THR A 154 -3.55 9.25 10.91
C THR A 154 -2.75 8.01 11.35
N TRP A 155 -3.21 6.80 11.00
CA TRP A 155 -2.48 5.56 11.24
C TRP A 155 -1.12 5.58 10.55
N LEU A 156 -1.08 5.96 9.28
CA LEU A 156 0.16 6.03 8.52
C LEU A 156 1.13 7.09 9.09
N GLY A 157 0.61 8.26 9.47
CA GLY A 157 1.39 9.31 10.13
C GLY A 157 2.03 8.85 11.44
N SER A 158 1.32 7.97 12.20
CA SER A 158 1.86 7.36 13.41
C SER A 158 2.99 6.36 13.10
N VAL A 159 2.88 5.62 12.01
CA VAL A 159 3.97 4.74 11.53
C VAL A 159 5.18 5.56 11.10
N ALA A 160 4.97 6.62 10.31
CA ALA A 160 6.02 7.55 9.89
C ALA A 160 6.77 8.16 11.09
N SER A 161 6.04 8.56 12.12
CA SER A 161 6.62 9.08 13.36
C SER A 161 7.57 8.08 14.03
N GLY A 162 7.23 6.78 13.98
CA GLY A 162 8.07 5.69 14.51
C GLY A 162 9.38 5.48 13.74
N TRP A 163 9.46 5.90 12.47
CA TRP A 163 10.65 5.77 11.63
C TRP A 163 11.51 7.05 11.53
N LYS A 164 11.05 8.13 12.14
CA LYS A 164 11.69 9.45 12.01
C LYS A 164 13.16 9.48 12.47
N LYS A 165 13.53 8.63 13.42
CA LYS A 165 14.89 8.60 13.98
C LYS A 165 15.85 7.77 13.14
N ASP A 166 15.38 6.68 12.52
CA ASP A 166 16.22 5.70 11.86
C ASP A 166 16.54 6.10 10.42
N GLY A 167 15.66 6.86 9.76
CA GLY A 167 15.88 7.46 8.44
C GLY A 167 15.94 6.48 7.26
N THR A 168 15.77 5.17 7.49
CA THR A 168 15.88 4.12 6.47
C THR A 168 14.54 3.71 5.87
N ALA A 169 13.45 3.94 6.59
CA ALA A 169 12.09 3.63 6.14
C ALA A 169 11.24 4.88 5.98
N ALA A 170 10.30 4.84 5.03
CA ALA A 170 9.35 5.92 4.77
C ALA A 170 7.92 5.42 4.62
N ALA A 171 6.97 6.16 5.20
CA ALA A 171 5.55 6.01 5.00
C ALA A 171 5.01 7.21 4.19
N VAL A 172 4.33 6.92 3.07
CA VAL A 172 3.89 7.91 2.09
C VAL A 172 2.40 7.77 1.81
N THR A 173 1.69 8.89 1.80
CA THR A 173 0.29 8.96 1.39
C THR A 173 0.19 9.58 0.00
N PHE A 174 -0.29 8.83 -0.98
CA PHE A 174 -0.71 9.38 -2.27
C PHE A 174 -2.18 9.81 -2.21
N VAL A 175 -2.48 11.01 -2.65
CA VAL A 175 -3.84 11.58 -2.61
C VAL A 175 -4.35 11.77 -4.02
N VAL A 176 -5.54 11.25 -4.28
CA VAL A 176 -6.23 11.37 -5.57
C VAL A 176 -7.65 11.88 -5.37
N THR A 177 -8.24 12.49 -6.39
CA THR A 177 -9.69 12.76 -6.42
C THR A 177 -10.45 11.47 -6.71
N SER A 178 -10.02 10.75 -7.72
CA SER A 178 -10.46 9.40 -8.10
C SER A 178 -9.31 8.70 -8.82
N LEU A 179 -9.39 7.39 -8.93
CA LEU A 179 -8.42 6.56 -9.64
C LEU A 179 -9.11 5.88 -10.83
N GLY A 180 -8.45 5.83 -11.98
CA GLY A 180 -9.00 5.26 -13.21
C GLY A 180 -9.80 6.27 -14.03
N GLU A 181 -10.86 5.81 -14.67
CA GLU A 181 -11.63 6.60 -15.63
C GLU A 181 -12.08 7.96 -15.06
N GLY A 182 -11.71 9.05 -15.72
CA GLY A 182 -12.03 10.42 -15.32
C GLY A 182 -11.23 10.96 -14.12
N GLY A 183 -10.23 10.22 -13.64
CA GLY A 183 -9.36 10.60 -12.51
C GLY A 183 -7.88 10.41 -12.81
N THR A 184 -7.09 10.23 -11.78
CA THR A 184 -5.66 9.93 -11.92
C THR A 184 -5.48 8.58 -12.61
N PRO A 185 -4.77 8.49 -13.75
CA PRO A 185 -4.49 7.23 -14.41
C PRO A 185 -3.69 6.30 -13.48
N PRO A 186 -4.02 4.98 -13.43
CA PRO A 186 -3.27 4.01 -12.64
C PRO A 186 -1.77 4.01 -12.93
N GLN A 187 -1.37 4.25 -14.16
CA GLN A 187 0.03 4.31 -14.59
C GLN A 187 0.79 5.46 -13.93
N VAL A 188 0.16 6.63 -13.76
CA VAL A 188 0.76 7.78 -13.07
C VAL A 188 1.04 7.43 -11.61
N LEU A 189 0.10 6.77 -10.93
CA LEU A 189 0.31 6.30 -9.56
C LEU A 189 1.43 5.23 -9.52
N ALA A 190 1.44 4.31 -10.48
CA ALA A 190 2.43 3.22 -10.56
C ALA A 190 3.86 3.77 -10.72
N GLU A 191 4.08 4.72 -11.63
CA GLU A 191 5.35 5.40 -11.83
C GLU A 191 5.82 6.11 -10.55
N ARG A 192 4.90 6.82 -9.86
CA ARG A 192 5.22 7.52 -8.60
C ARG A 192 5.54 6.56 -7.46
N ILE A 193 4.91 5.38 -7.42
CA ILE A 193 5.21 4.35 -6.43
C ILE A 193 6.56 3.70 -6.73
N ALA A 194 6.85 3.33 -7.98
CA ALA A 194 8.15 2.77 -8.34
C ALA A 194 9.30 3.72 -8.00
N ALA A 195 9.13 5.03 -8.22
CA ALA A 195 10.12 6.06 -7.90
C ALA A 195 10.36 6.27 -6.38
N LEU A 196 9.62 5.64 -5.49
CA LEU A 196 9.87 5.76 -4.04
C LEU A 196 11.25 5.25 -3.63
N TRP A 197 11.82 4.33 -4.38
CA TRP A 197 13.17 3.80 -4.11
C TRP A 197 14.30 4.66 -4.67
N ASP A 198 13.99 5.63 -5.54
CA ASP A 198 14.97 6.60 -6.10
C ASP A 198 15.20 7.78 -5.15
N THR A 199 14.35 7.94 -4.12
CA THR A 199 14.41 9.08 -3.19
C THR A 199 14.76 8.60 -1.77
N PRO A 200 15.66 9.30 -1.06
CA PRO A 200 15.99 8.96 0.32
C PRO A 200 14.75 8.91 1.23
N ALA A 201 14.69 7.90 2.11
CA ALA A 201 13.55 7.71 3.00
C ALA A 201 13.28 8.94 3.89
N ALA A 202 14.33 9.61 4.34
CA ALA A 202 14.21 10.80 5.19
C ALA A 202 13.45 11.97 4.52
N GLU A 203 13.51 12.06 3.19
CA GLU A 203 12.80 13.09 2.41
C GLU A 203 11.34 12.70 2.15
N LEU A 204 11.05 11.40 2.11
CA LEU A 204 9.72 10.87 1.82
C LEU A 204 8.87 10.65 3.07
N ASN A 205 9.51 10.35 4.22
CA ASN A 205 8.80 9.86 5.40
C ASN A 205 7.79 10.86 5.96
N GLY A 206 6.54 10.49 5.98
CA GLY A 206 5.41 11.32 6.41
C GLY A 206 4.88 12.25 5.31
N SER A 207 5.36 12.11 4.06
CA SER A 207 4.88 12.94 2.96
C SER A 207 3.45 12.55 2.55
N ARG A 208 2.71 13.59 2.13
CA ARG A 208 1.36 13.49 1.55
C ARG A 208 1.40 14.12 0.17
N ILE A 209 1.34 13.29 -0.87
CA ILE A 209 1.59 13.67 -2.25
C ILE A 209 0.28 13.70 -3.02
N LEU A 210 -0.15 14.88 -3.44
CA LEU A 210 -1.31 15.05 -4.30
C LEU A 210 -0.93 14.68 -5.74
N LEU A 211 -1.64 13.72 -6.30
CA LEU A 211 -1.55 13.37 -7.72
C LEU A 211 -2.70 14.08 -8.45
N THR A 212 -2.35 15.07 -9.24
CA THR A 212 -3.29 15.73 -10.17
C THR A 212 -3.31 14.96 -11.48
N SER A 213 -4.50 14.84 -12.06
CA SER A 213 -4.69 14.38 -13.44
C SER A 213 -4.13 15.37 -14.44
#